data_612a6109320c2047c3ca8e1d3558cb0a
#
_entry.id   612a6109320c2047c3ca8e1d3558cb0a
#
_cell.length_a   1.000
_cell.length_b   1.000
_cell.length_c   1.000
_cell.angle_alpha   90.00
_cell.angle_beta   90.00
_cell.angle_gamma   90.00
#
_symmetry.space_group_name_H-M   'P 1'
#
loop_
_entity.id
_entity.type
_entity.pdbx_description
1 polymer ?
#
loop_
_entity_poly.entity_id
_entity_poly.type
_entity_poly.pdbx_seq_one_letter_code
_entity_poly.pdbx_strand_id
1 'polypeptide(L)'
;MQFDTYTLILGLIVVLGFFILMFVASGIKVLKEWERVAILRLGKYKAVKGPGIIWVTPILDRIAMKVSLRLLTYAFKTERSLTKDNVPVVVDAVMYFRVIDVEKAILSVERYTVAVELGAQTTLRETTGKVTLDQLLSERDTIAQHLQELIDEKTEHWGVKVTSVEIRDVVIPSALQDAMSREAQADREGRARIILAQAELEAAENMLKAAKRYEESQVGFVLRTWNIMQEISKNANLIIMVPTNIPEVGTTTGVAAAMSAGTGGLKLPPNKGMVDPGER
;
A
#
# COMPACT_ATOMS: atom_id res chain seq x y z
N MET A 1 -75.32 27.87 40.63
CA MET A 1 -74.41 27.66 39.45
C MET A 1 -74.57 26.24 38.98
N GLN A 2 -75.59 25.98 38.17
CA GLN A 2 -75.67 24.69 37.45
C GLN A 2 -74.69 24.81 36.30
N PHE A 3 -73.54 24.24 36.47
CA PHE A 3 -72.66 23.93 35.30
C PHE A 3 -73.45 22.84 34.53
N ASP A 4 -73.98 23.20 33.38
CA ASP A 4 -74.71 22.30 32.54
C ASP A 4 -73.85 21.06 32.30
N THR A 5 -74.44 19.92 32.63
CA THR A 5 -73.76 18.62 32.43
C THR A 5 -73.23 18.46 31.01
N TYR A 6 -73.83 19.17 30.07
CA TYR A 6 -73.39 19.21 28.65
C TYR A 6 -72.03 19.94 28.49
N THR A 7 -71.75 21.02 29.23
CA THR A 7 -70.45 21.73 29.16
C THR A 7 -69.29 20.89 29.75
N LEU A 8 -69.59 20.12 30.81
CA LEU A 8 -68.61 19.21 31.41
C LEU A 8 -68.33 18.03 30.48
N ILE A 9 -69.37 17.44 29.82
CA ILE A 9 -69.19 16.38 28.88
C ILE A 9 -68.42 16.87 27.65
N LEU A 10 -68.73 18.03 27.11
CA LEU A 10 -68.00 18.65 25.99
C LEU A 10 -66.55 18.89 26.32
N GLY A 11 -66.25 19.44 27.51
CA GLY A 11 -64.88 19.65 28.01
C GLY A 11 -64.08 18.35 28.13
N LEU A 12 -64.73 17.29 28.65
CA LEU A 12 -64.12 15.95 28.74
C LEU A 12 -63.79 15.38 27.37
N ILE A 13 -64.68 15.53 26.39
CA ILE A 13 -64.47 15.03 24.98
C ILE A 13 -63.31 15.79 24.35
N VAL A 14 -63.19 17.12 24.52
CA VAL A 14 -62.08 17.91 23.98
C VAL A 14 -60.75 17.50 24.60
N VAL A 15 -60.71 17.31 25.93
CA VAL A 15 -59.50 16.84 26.62
C VAL A 15 -59.09 15.45 26.15
N LEU A 16 -60.08 14.53 26.04
CA LEU A 16 -59.82 13.16 25.56
C LEU A 16 -59.30 13.16 24.10
N GLY A 17 -59.92 13.99 23.23
CA GLY A 17 -59.48 14.16 21.84
C GLY A 17 -58.07 14.71 21.74
N PHE A 18 -57.71 15.67 22.60
CA PHE A 18 -56.33 16.21 22.67
C PHE A 18 -55.33 15.13 23.10
N PHE A 19 -55.63 14.34 24.11
CA PHE A 19 -54.79 13.22 24.54
C PHE A 19 -54.61 12.16 23.45
N ILE A 20 -55.68 11.82 22.72
CA ILE A 20 -55.61 10.88 21.60
C ILE A 20 -54.74 11.47 20.48
N LEU A 21 -54.91 12.74 20.14
CA LEU A 21 -54.08 13.40 19.13
C LEU A 21 -52.60 13.40 19.52
N MET A 22 -52.30 13.74 20.76
CA MET A 22 -50.95 13.75 21.32
C MET A 22 -50.33 12.36 21.30
N PHE A 23 -51.13 11.29 21.61
CA PHE A 23 -50.73 9.91 21.59
C PHE A 23 -50.38 9.44 20.16
N VAL A 24 -51.20 9.78 19.18
CA VAL A 24 -50.96 9.44 17.77
C VAL A 24 -49.74 10.17 17.24
N ALA A 25 -49.60 11.47 17.56
CA ALA A 25 -48.44 12.26 17.14
C ALA A 25 -47.12 11.77 17.74
N SER A 26 -47.11 11.26 18.97
CA SER A 26 -45.92 10.66 19.61
C SER A 26 -45.42 9.42 18.92
N GLY A 27 -46.26 8.71 18.19
CA GLY A 27 -45.92 7.51 17.44
C GLY A 27 -45.18 7.77 16.10
N ILE A 28 -45.18 9.01 15.61
CA ILE A 28 -44.57 9.37 14.34
C ILE A 28 -43.05 9.45 14.51
N LYS A 29 -42.31 8.66 13.74
CA LYS A 29 -40.85 8.70 13.67
C LYS A 29 -40.43 8.85 12.21
N VAL A 30 -39.39 9.65 11.97
CA VAL A 30 -38.79 9.87 10.65
C VAL A 30 -37.46 9.13 10.61
N LEU A 31 -37.30 8.29 9.60
CA LEU A 31 -36.06 7.54 9.34
C LEU A 31 -35.39 8.09 8.10
N LYS A 32 -34.08 8.13 8.12
CA LYS A 32 -33.25 8.47 6.96
C LYS A 32 -33.30 7.36 5.90
N GLU A 33 -32.98 7.69 4.66
CA GLU A 33 -33.07 6.78 3.53
C GLU A 33 -32.26 5.49 3.74
N TRP A 34 -31.11 5.62 4.38
CA TRP A 34 -30.19 4.51 4.68
C TRP A 34 -30.45 3.82 6.02
N GLU A 35 -31.42 4.26 6.79
CA GLU A 35 -31.78 3.66 8.08
C GLU A 35 -32.90 2.66 7.91
N ARG A 36 -32.78 1.54 8.60
CA ARG A 36 -33.84 0.55 8.78
C ARG A 36 -33.99 0.27 10.26
N VAL A 37 -35.21 0.01 10.66
CA VAL A 37 -35.53 -0.33 12.05
C VAL A 37 -36.33 -1.60 12.12
N ALA A 38 -35.97 -2.47 13.05
CA ALA A 38 -36.81 -3.59 13.42
C ALA A 38 -37.79 -3.15 14.53
N ILE A 39 -39.05 -3.48 14.34
CA ILE A 39 -40.11 -3.20 15.29
C ILE A 39 -40.48 -4.50 16.00
N LEU A 40 -40.44 -4.43 17.34
CA LEU A 40 -40.93 -5.46 18.23
C LEU A 40 -42.32 -5.07 18.71
N ARG A 41 -43.28 -5.96 18.58
CA ARG A 41 -44.62 -5.81 19.17
C ARG A 41 -44.78 -6.76 20.35
N LEU A 42 -44.98 -6.21 21.54
CA LEU A 42 -45.04 -6.98 22.79
C LEU A 42 -43.88 -7.96 22.96
N GLY A 43 -42.68 -7.56 22.55
CA GLY A 43 -41.44 -8.37 22.63
C GLY A 43 -41.25 -9.36 21.47
N LYS A 44 -42.22 -9.55 20.58
CA LYS A 44 -42.07 -10.40 19.40
C LYS A 44 -41.67 -9.56 18.17
N TYR A 45 -40.77 -10.06 17.34
CA TYR A 45 -40.45 -9.45 16.06
C TYR A 45 -41.71 -9.34 15.17
N LYS A 46 -41.89 -8.15 14.59
CA LYS A 46 -43.02 -7.89 13.73
C LYS A 46 -42.62 -7.70 12.26
N ALA A 47 -41.74 -6.71 12.02
CA ALA A 47 -41.27 -6.37 10.69
C ALA A 47 -40.09 -5.36 10.74
N VAL A 48 -39.31 -5.34 9.67
CA VAL A 48 -38.38 -4.22 9.38
C VAL A 48 -39.15 -3.12 8.69
N LYS A 49 -39.06 -1.88 9.19
CA LYS A 49 -39.60 -0.72 8.51
C LYS A 49 -38.48 0.10 7.84
N GLY A 50 -38.81 0.54 6.62
CA GLY A 50 -37.93 1.28 5.73
C GLY A 50 -37.89 2.79 5.98
N PRO A 51 -37.30 3.55 5.05
CA PRO A 51 -37.10 4.99 5.20
C PRO A 51 -38.42 5.77 5.11
N GLY A 52 -38.36 7.00 5.58
CA GLY A 52 -39.47 7.93 5.57
C GLY A 52 -40.22 7.99 6.89
N ILE A 53 -41.48 8.39 6.82
CA ILE A 53 -42.35 8.52 8.00
C ILE A 53 -42.89 7.14 8.37
N ILE A 54 -42.57 6.70 9.57
CA ILE A 54 -43.10 5.47 10.13
C ILE A 54 -43.96 5.81 11.36
N TRP A 55 -45.04 5.04 11.53
CA TRP A 55 -45.85 5.12 12.73
C TRP A 55 -45.58 3.89 13.60
N VAL A 56 -45.19 4.15 14.85
CA VAL A 56 -44.88 3.15 15.88
C VAL A 56 -45.84 3.38 17.02
N THR A 57 -46.66 2.37 17.36
CA THR A 57 -47.64 2.48 18.44
C THR A 57 -46.91 2.64 19.78
N PRO A 58 -47.06 3.80 20.50
CA PRO A 58 -46.17 4.14 21.62
C PRO A 58 -46.11 3.14 22.77
N ILE A 59 -47.17 2.33 22.97
CA ILE A 59 -47.28 1.36 24.08
C ILE A 59 -46.94 -0.04 23.62
N LEU A 60 -47.37 -0.42 22.42
CA LEU A 60 -47.32 -1.82 21.93
C LEU A 60 -46.06 -2.14 21.15
N ASP A 61 -45.57 -1.14 20.38
CA ASP A 61 -44.47 -1.34 19.46
C ASP A 61 -43.20 -0.66 20.05
N ARG A 62 -42.07 -1.38 20.05
CA ARG A 62 -40.74 -0.84 20.44
C ARG A 62 -39.78 -0.98 19.29
N ILE A 63 -38.96 0.05 19.09
CA ILE A 63 -37.82 -0.01 18.16
C ILE A 63 -36.72 -0.79 18.85
N ALA A 64 -36.33 -1.95 18.28
CA ALA A 64 -35.25 -2.79 18.79
C ALA A 64 -33.89 -2.13 18.56
N MET A 65 -33.59 -1.82 17.31
CA MET A 65 -32.31 -1.23 16.89
C MET A 65 -32.50 -0.48 15.57
N LYS A 66 -31.70 0.58 15.39
CA LYS A 66 -31.54 1.24 14.09
C LYS A 66 -30.28 0.71 13.42
N VAL A 67 -30.43 0.23 12.19
CA VAL A 67 -29.34 -0.32 11.38
C VAL A 67 -29.11 0.59 10.18
N SER A 68 -27.86 0.93 9.91
CA SER A 68 -27.44 1.63 8.69
C SER A 68 -27.09 0.64 7.60
N LEU A 69 -27.62 0.87 6.38
CA LEU A 69 -27.27 0.08 5.19
C LEU A 69 -26.04 0.60 4.47
N ARG A 70 -25.42 1.67 4.97
CA ARG A 70 -24.20 2.20 4.37
C ARG A 70 -23.04 1.22 4.54
N LEU A 71 -22.07 1.37 3.67
CA LEU A 71 -20.79 0.70 3.82
C LEU A 71 -20.11 1.19 5.10
N LEU A 72 -19.75 0.25 5.96
CA LEU A 72 -19.00 0.47 7.18
C LEU A 72 -17.56 0.03 6.96
N THR A 73 -16.63 0.82 7.45
CA THR A 73 -15.20 0.52 7.41
C THR A 73 -14.74 0.19 8.81
N TYR A 74 -14.05 -0.94 8.95
CA TYR A 74 -13.49 -1.36 10.22
C TYR A 74 -12.01 -1.76 10.04
N ALA A 75 -11.14 -1.09 10.79
CA ALA A 75 -9.72 -1.42 10.86
C ALA A 75 -9.49 -2.37 12.05
N PHE A 76 -8.83 -3.47 11.81
CA PHE A 76 -8.51 -4.49 12.82
C PHE A 76 -7.11 -5.03 12.61
N LYS A 77 -6.54 -5.54 13.68
CA LYS A 77 -5.20 -6.12 13.66
C LYS A 77 -5.15 -7.41 14.48
N THR A 78 -4.26 -8.29 14.08
CA THR A 78 -3.94 -9.43 14.94
C THR A 78 -3.12 -8.92 16.12
N GLU A 79 -3.37 -9.50 17.28
CA GLU A 79 -2.31 -9.57 18.29
C GLU A 79 -1.16 -10.43 17.73
N ARG A 80 -0.01 -10.47 18.40
CA ARG A 80 1.13 -11.30 17.97
C ARG A 80 0.68 -12.70 17.55
N SER A 81 0.71 -12.96 16.25
CA SER A 81 0.40 -14.24 15.64
C SER A 81 1.67 -14.86 15.08
N LEU A 82 1.75 -16.17 15.04
CA LEU A 82 2.86 -16.88 14.39
C LEU A 82 2.41 -17.28 12.98
N THR A 83 3.25 -17.05 12.00
CA THR A 83 3.09 -17.59 10.66
C THR A 83 3.40 -19.08 10.63
N LYS A 84 3.16 -19.75 9.50
CA LYS A 84 3.47 -21.18 9.30
C LYS A 84 4.95 -21.50 9.54
N ASP A 85 5.84 -20.56 9.26
CA ASP A 85 7.30 -20.62 9.45
C ASP A 85 7.77 -20.11 10.83
N ASN A 86 6.84 -20.04 11.80
CA ASN A 86 7.07 -19.64 13.20
C ASN A 86 7.61 -18.20 13.38
N VAL A 87 7.35 -17.31 12.44
CA VAL A 87 7.72 -15.89 12.58
C VAL A 87 6.59 -15.15 13.30
N PRO A 88 6.88 -14.44 14.42
CA PRO A 88 5.89 -13.60 15.07
C PRO A 88 5.61 -12.34 14.25
N VAL A 89 4.36 -12.16 13.83
CA VAL A 89 3.91 -11.03 13.05
C VAL A 89 2.69 -10.36 13.67
N VAL A 90 2.51 -9.07 13.37
CA VAL A 90 1.27 -8.33 13.61
C VAL A 90 0.76 -7.85 12.26
N VAL A 91 -0.41 -8.33 11.87
CA VAL A 91 -1.04 -7.96 10.59
C VAL A 91 -2.13 -6.94 10.86
N ASP A 92 -2.06 -5.80 10.18
CA ASP A 92 -3.06 -4.74 10.18
C ASP A 92 -3.89 -4.83 8.90
N ALA A 93 -5.22 -4.91 9.05
CA ALA A 93 -6.13 -5.07 7.94
C ALA A 93 -7.35 -4.14 8.10
N VAL A 94 -7.98 -3.83 6.97
CA VAL A 94 -9.23 -3.06 6.91
C VAL A 94 -10.27 -3.89 6.18
N MET A 95 -11.47 -3.90 6.73
CA MET A 95 -12.62 -4.58 6.15
C MET A 95 -13.71 -3.56 5.84
N TYR A 96 -14.33 -3.74 4.69
CA TYR A 96 -15.50 -2.98 4.25
C TYR A 96 -16.70 -3.92 4.21
N PHE A 97 -17.74 -3.60 4.98
CA PHE A 97 -18.92 -4.44 5.05
C PHE A 97 -20.21 -3.61 5.12
N ARG A 98 -21.33 -4.21 4.79
CA ARG A 98 -22.65 -3.61 4.89
C ARG A 98 -23.68 -4.64 5.34
N VAL A 99 -24.75 -4.18 5.95
CA VAL A 99 -25.87 -5.02 6.31
C VAL A 99 -26.77 -5.18 5.08
N ILE A 100 -27.05 -6.44 4.72
CA ILE A 100 -27.99 -6.79 3.65
C ILE A 100 -29.33 -7.20 4.24
N ASP A 101 -29.29 -8.03 5.26
CA ASP A 101 -30.49 -8.53 5.94
C ASP A 101 -30.55 -7.98 7.37
N VAL A 102 -31.41 -6.97 7.55
CA VAL A 102 -31.58 -6.29 8.84
C VAL A 102 -32.23 -7.20 9.88
N GLU A 103 -33.10 -8.10 9.43
CA GLU A 103 -33.78 -9.05 10.32
C GLU A 103 -32.75 -9.98 10.98
N LYS A 104 -31.91 -10.63 10.16
CA LYS A 104 -30.86 -11.50 10.66
C LYS A 104 -29.86 -10.74 11.55
N ALA A 105 -29.48 -9.51 11.14
CA ALA A 105 -28.52 -8.70 11.90
C ALA A 105 -28.99 -8.33 13.31
N ILE A 106 -30.29 -8.27 13.54
CA ILE A 106 -30.88 -7.90 14.84
C ILE A 106 -31.27 -9.15 15.65
N LEU A 107 -31.75 -10.20 14.99
CA LEU A 107 -32.26 -11.38 15.69
C LEU A 107 -31.19 -12.42 15.98
N SER A 108 -30.16 -12.54 15.12
CA SER A 108 -29.14 -13.58 15.27
C SER A 108 -28.05 -13.22 16.28
N VAL A 109 -27.74 -11.92 16.43
CA VAL A 109 -26.66 -11.46 17.32
C VAL A 109 -27.05 -10.16 18.04
N GLU A 110 -26.62 -10.01 19.28
CA GLU A 110 -26.91 -8.83 20.06
C GLU A 110 -26.29 -7.53 19.45
N ARG A 111 -25.04 -7.62 19.01
CA ARG A 111 -24.32 -6.52 18.36
C ARG A 111 -23.53 -7.04 17.17
N TYR A 112 -24.14 -6.99 16.00
CA TYR A 112 -23.57 -7.50 14.76
C TYR A 112 -22.20 -6.88 14.44
N THR A 113 -21.98 -5.60 14.75
CA THR A 113 -20.70 -4.93 14.50
C THR A 113 -19.55 -5.57 15.28
N VAL A 114 -19.77 -5.85 16.56
CA VAL A 114 -18.76 -6.51 17.42
C VAL A 114 -18.55 -7.97 17.03
N ALA A 115 -19.63 -8.67 16.66
CA ALA A 115 -19.54 -10.05 16.21
C ALA A 115 -18.72 -10.17 14.91
N VAL A 116 -18.98 -9.30 13.95
CA VAL A 116 -18.22 -9.23 12.68
C VAL A 116 -16.75 -8.88 12.95
N GLU A 117 -16.47 -7.93 13.84
CA GLU A 117 -15.14 -7.53 14.25
C GLU A 117 -14.33 -8.71 14.82
N LEU A 118 -14.88 -9.38 15.83
CA LEU A 118 -14.23 -10.54 16.45
C LEU A 118 -14.08 -11.72 15.47
N GLY A 119 -15.09 -11.93 14.62
CA GLY A 119 -15.03 -12.90 13.55
C GLY A 119 -13.91 -12.64 12.56
N ALA A 120 -13.75 -11.40 12.13
CA ALA A 120 -12.67 -10.99 11.25
C ALA A 120 -11.28 -11.14 11.90
N GLN A 121 -11.11 -10.70 13.15
CA GLN A 121 -9.85 -10.87 13.89
C GLN A 121 -9.46 -12.33 14.05
N THR A 122 -10.43 -13.19 14.37
CA THR A 122 -10.18 -14.62 14.53
C THR A 122 -9.79 -15.26 13.20
N THR A 123 -10.51 -14.96 12.13
CA THR A 123 -10.21 -15.47 10.79
C THR A 123 -8.85 -14.99 10.29
N LEU A 124 -8.51 -13.72 10.52
CA LEU A 124 -7.17 -13.18 10.18
C LEU A 124 -6.07 -13.95 10.92
N ARG A 125 -6.24 -14.21 12.23
CA ARG A 125 -5.29 -14.99 13.02
C ARG A 125 -5.12 -16.41 12.49
N GLU A 126 -6.23 -17.10 12.18
CA GLU A 126 -6.23 -18.45 11.63
C GLU A 126 -5.52 -18.50 10.26
N THR A 127 -5.80 -17.53 9.39
CA THR A 127 -5.19 -17.46 8.05
C THR A 127 -3.71 -17.13 8.15
N THR A 128 -3.31 -16.19 9.02
CA THR A 128 -1.90 -15.87 9.27
C THR A 128 -1.10 -17.11 9.69
N GLY A 129 -1.68 -17.98 10.52
CA GLY A 129 -1.03 -19.23 10.95
C GLY A 129 -0.89 -20.30 9.85
N LYS A 130 -1.60 -20.17 8.74
CA LYS A 130 -1.56 -21.12 7.61
C LYS A 130 -0.62 -20.72 6.49
N VAL A 131 -0.20 -19.47 6.43
CA VAL A 131 0.65 -18.89 5.37
C VAL A 131 2.06 -18.62 5.88
N THR A 132 3.04 -18.61 4.97
CA THR A 132 4.42 -18.22 5.29
C THR A 132 4.56 -16.70 5.28
N LEU A 133 5.65 -16.19 5.88
CA LEU A 133 5.94 -14.75 5.86
C LEU A 133 6.12 -14.24 4.43
N ASP A 134 6.81 -15.00 3.59
CA ASP A 134 7.03 -14.63 2.20
C ASP A 134 5.72 -14.48 1.41
N GLN A 135 4.80 -15.44 1.56
CA GLN A 135 3.45 -15.33 0.98
C GLN A 135 2.70 -14.12 1.50
N LEU A 136 2.78 -13.85 2.81
CA LEU A 136 2.11 -12.72 3.43
C LEU A 136 2.62 -11.37 2.92
N LEU A 137 3.88 -11.28 2.50
CA LEU A 137 4.50 -10.07 1.96
C LEU A 137 4.31 -9.93 0.44
N SER A 138 4.36 -11.04 -0.31
CA SER A 138 4.34 -11.05 -1.79
C SER A 138 2.94 -11.22 -2.38
N GLU A 139 2.03 -11.97 -1.72
CA GLU A 139 0.71 -12.35 -2.23
C GLU A 139 -0.44 -11.75 -1.41
N ARG A 140 -0.30 -10.51 -0.98
CA ARG A 140 -1.28 -9.83 -0.10
C ARG A 140 -2.69 -9.85 -0.64
N ASP A 141 -2.85 -9.61 -1.95
CA ASP A 141 -4.15 -9.52 -2.60
C ASP A 141 -4.88 -10.87 -2.62
N THR A 142 -4.14 -11.95 -2.90
CA THR A 142 -4.69 -13.31 -2.88
C THR A 142 -5.14 -13.71 -1.48
N ILE A 143 -4.34 -13.39 -0.47
CA ILE A 143 -4.68 -13.66 0.93
C ILE A 143 -5.86 -12.82 1.37
N ALA A 144 -5.93 -11.55 0.96
CA ALA A 144 -7.04 -10.66 1.27
C ALA A 144 -8.36 -11.15 0.67
N GLN A 145 -8.36 -11.66 -0.57
CA GLN A 145 -9.53 -12.28 -1.21
C GLN A 145 -9.97 -13.53 -0.45
N HIS A 146 -9.04 -14.41 -0.10
CA HIS A 146 -9.38 -15.61 0.67
C HIS A 146 -9.90 -15.26 2.06
N LEU A 147 -9.35 -14.25 2.71
CA LEU A 147 -9.88 -13.70 3.98
C LEU A 147 -11.30 -13.17 3.81
N GLN A 148 -11.57 -12.43 2.74
CA GLN A 148 -12.89 -11.91 2.45
C GLN A 148 -13.91 -13.05 2.34
N GLU A 149 -13.61 -14.12 1.60
CA GLU A 149 -14.49 -15.29 1.43
C GLU A 149 -14.79 -15.96 2.77
N LEU A 150 -13.75 -16.21 3.59
CA LEU A 150 -13.91 -16.86 4.89
C LEU A 150 -14.70 -15.99 5.89
N ILE A 151 -14.51 -14.68 5.86
CA ILE A 151 -15.25 -13.77 6.74
C ILE A 151 -16.68 -13.63 6.25
N ASP A 152 -16.91 -13.50 4.93
CA ASP A 152 -18.24 -13.38 4.32
C ASP A 152 -19.10 -14.62 4.65
N GLU A 153 -18.55 -15.82 4.51
CA GLU A 153 -19.22 -17.08 4.89
C GLU A 153 -19.66 -17.08 6.37
N LYS A 154 -18.79 -16.64 7.27
CA LYS A 154 -19.11 -16.55 8.71
C LYS A 154 -20.18 -15.50 9.01
N THR A 155 -20.15 -14.37 8.30
CA THR A 155 -21.03 -13.21 8.57
C THR A 155 -22.36 -13.26 7.83
N GLU A 156 -22.50 -14.11 6.81
CA GLU A 156 -23.75 -14.31 6.06
C GLU A 156 -24.91 -14.71 6.96
N HIS A 157 -24.63 -15.54 7.97
CA HIS A 157 -25.65 -15.98 8.94
C HIS A 157 -26.19 -14.82 9.79
N TRP A 158 -25.44 -13.72 9.90
CA TRP A 158 -25.83 -12.50 10.60
C TRP A 158 -26.39 -11.43 9.67
N GLY A 159 -26.63 -11.75 8.39
CA GLY A 159 -27.17 -10.83 7.41
C GLY A 159 -26.20 -9.68 7.04
N VAL A 160 -24.90 -9.87 7.26
CA VAL A 160 -23.85 -8.91 6.93
C VAL A 160 -23.05 -9.45 5.76
N LYS A 161 -22.77 -8.59 4.77
CA LYS A 161 -21.94 -8.91 3.62
C LYS A 161 -20.62 -8.15 3.69
N VAL A 162 -19.52 -8.86 3.57
CA VAL A 162 -18.19 -8.29 3.43
C VAL A 162 -17.94 -7.99 1.96
N THR A 163 -17.68 -6.71 1.66
CA THR A 163 -17.45 -6.24 0.30
C THR A 163 -16.02 -6.44 -0.13
N SER A 164 -15.07 -6.08 0.75
CA SER A 164 -13.63 -6.28 0.54
C SER A 164 -12.89 -6.31 1.87
N VAL A 165 -11.75 -6.97 1.85
CA VAL A 165 -10.76 -6.96 2.92
C VAL A 165 -9.43 -6.55 2.29
N GLU A 166 -8.67 -5.70 2.96
CA GLU A 166 -7.38 -5.21 2.50
C GLU A 166 -6.35 -5.33 3.62
N ILE A 167 -5.20 -5.93 3.33
CA ILE A 167 -4.07 -5.99 4.26
C ILE A 167 -3.26 -4.69 4.10
N ARG A 168 -3.24 -3.87 5.14
CA ARG A 168 -2.55 -2.58 5.15
C ARG A 168 -1.07 -2.73 5.40
N ASP A 169 -0.73 -3.43 6.50
CA ASP A 169 0.64 -3.56 6.94
C ASP A 169 0.89 -4.89 7.64
N VAL A 170 2.15 -5.34 7.57
CA VAL A 170 2.64 -6.55 8.24
C VAL A 170 3.88 -6.16 9.02
N VAL A 171 3.73 -6.06 10.33
CA VAL A 171 4.81 -5.70 11.24
C VAL A 171 5.55 -6.96 11.69
N ILE A 172 6.84 -7.01 11.40
CA ILE A 172 7.76 -8.09 11.79
C ILE A 172 8.77 -7.57 12.82
N PRO A 173 9.43 -8.43 13.61
CA PRO A 173 10.49 -8.02 14.52
C PRO A 173 11.65 -7.33 13.78
N SER A 174 12.20 -6.25 14.37
CA SER A 174 13.28 -5.45 13.76
C SER A 174 14.53 -6.27 13.43
N ALA A 175 14.91 -7.22 14.31
CA ALA A 175 16.05 -8.09 14.05
C ALA A 175 15.89 -8.94 12.78
N LEU A 176 14.67 -9.40 12.49
CA LEU A 176 14.37 -10.14 11.24
C LEU A 176 14.32 -9.20 10.04
N GLN A 177 13.75 -8.00 10.21
CA GLN A 177 13.73 -6.98 9.17
C GLN A 177 15.14 -6.59 8.73
N ASP A 178 16.08 -6.43 9.68
CA ASP A 178 17.48 -6.14 9.40
C ASP A 178 18.18 -7.30 8.68
N ALA A 179 17.86 -8.55 9.04
CA ALA A 179 18.41 -9.73 8.37
C ALA A 179 17.91 -9.84 6.92
N MET A 180 16.60 -9.69 6.68
CA MET A 180 16.00 -9.70 5.34
C MET A 180 16.53 -8.55 4.47
N SER A 181 16.74 -7.36 5.07
CA SER A 181 17.31 -6.21 4.35
C SER A 181 18.73 -6.50 3.87
N ARG A 182 19.58 -7.13 4.72
CA ARG A 182 20.93 -7.53 4.34
C ARG A 182 20.94 -8.61 3.25
N GLU A 183 20.06 -9.59 3.35
CA GLU A 183 19.90 -10.62 2.34
C GLU A 183 19.48 -10.02 1.00
N ALA A 184 18.45 -9.17 1.00
CA ALA A 184 17.99 -8.48 -0.20
C ALA A 184 19.06 -7.57 -0.82
N GLN A 185 19.90 -6.93 0.00
CA GLN A 185 21.03 -6.13 -0.48
C GLN A 185 22.09 -7.02 -1.13
N ALA A 186 22.48 -8.12 -0.49
CA ALA A 186 23.46 -9.05 -1.03
C ALA A 186 23.00 -9.68 -2.36
N ASP A 187 21.73 -10.03 -2.47
CA ASP A 187 21.14 -10.56 -3.70
C ASP A 187 21.15 -9.52 -4.83
N ARG A 188 20.78 -8.26 -4.52
CA ARG A 188 20.86 -7.15 -5.48
C ARG A 188 22.29 -6.87 -5.94
N GLU A 189 23.25 -6.88 -5.04
CA GLU A 189 24.68 -6.73 -5.37
C GLU A 189 25.19 -7.89 -6.22
N GLY A 190 24.79 -9.12 -5.89
CA GLY A 190 25.10 -10.28 -6.70
C GLY A 190 24.57 -10.19 -8.14
N ARG A 191 23.31 -9.84 -8.28
CA ARG A 191 22.69 -9.60 -9.61
C ARG A 191 23.34 -8.46 -10.36
N ALA A 192 23.65 -7.35 -9.68
CA ALA A 192 24.36 -6.22 -10.32
C ALA A 192 25.73 -6.63 -10.85
N ARG A 193 26.50 -7.43 -10.10
CA ARG A 193 27.81 -7.96 -10.56
C ARG A 193 27.67 -8.87 -11.78
N ILE A 194 26.64 -9.74 -11.82
CA ILE A 194 26.37 -10.59 -12.98
C ILE A 194 26.04 -9.76 -14.21
N ILE A 195 25.16 -8.75 -14.06
CA ILE A 195 24.78 -7.86 -15.15
C ILE A 195 25.98 -7.06 -15.66
N LEU A 196 26.83 -6.55 -14.76
CA LEU A 196 28.07 -5.84 -15.14
C LEU A 196 29.02 -6.75 -15.89
N ALA A 197 29.26 -7.99 -15.41
CA ALA A 197 30.15 -8.93 -16.07
C ALA A 197 29.61 -9.33 -17.47
N GLN A 198 28.30 -9.50 -17.61
CA GLN A 198 27.68 -9.74 -18.92
C GLN A 198 27.84 -8.54 -19.87
N ALA A 199 27.63 -7.33 -19.37
CA ALA A 199 27.81 -6.11 -20.15
C ALA A 199 29.28 -5.92 -20.58
N GLU A 200 30.25 -6.23 -19.72
CA GLU A 200 31.69 -6.21 -20.05
C GLU A 200 32.04 -7.23 -21.12
N LEU A 201 31.51 -8.44 -21.01
CA LEU A 201 31.72 -9.50 -22.02
C LEU A 201 31.14 -9.08 -23.37
N GLU A 202 29.93 -8.57 -23.40
CA GLU A 202 29.30 -8.09 -24.63
C GLU A 202 30.06 -6.90 -25.24
N ALA A 203 30.51 -5.96 -24.38
CA ALA A 203 31.35 -4.85 -24.82
C ALA A 203 32.66 -5.31 -25.41
N ALA A 204 33.33 -6.29 -24.78
CA ALA A 204 34.58 -6.90 -25.30
C ALA A 204 34.37 -7.60 -26.63
N GLU A 205 33.29 -8.39 -26.79
CA GLU A 205 32.95 -9.01 -28.06
C GLU A 205 32.68 -7.97 -29.17
N ASN A 206 31.93 -6.90 -28.84
CA ASN A 206 31.64 -5.85 -29.79
C ASN A 206 32.89 -5.05 -30.16
N MET A 207 33.83 -4.83 -29.21
CA MET A 207 35.13 -4.22 -29.50
C MET A 207 35.98 -5.16 -30.42
N LEU A 208 35.98 -6.46 -30.16
CA LEU A 208 36.67 -7.43 -31.00
C LEU A 208 36.12 -7.42 -32.43
N LYS A 209 34.78 -7.42 -32.58
CA LYS A 209 34.11 -7.33 -33.90
C LYS A 209 34.45 -6.03 -34.62
N ALA A 210 34.49 -4.91 -33.88
CA ALA A 210 34.90 -3.63 -34.43
C ALA A 210 36.36 -3.63 -34.87
N ALA A 211 37.28 -4.16 -34.02
CA ALA A 211 38.71 -4.26 -34.34
C ALA A 211 38.97 -5.04 -35.61
N LYS A 212 38.31 -6.21 -35.78
CA LYS A 212 38.43 -7.03 -37.03
C LYS A 212 38.00 -6.25 -38.27
N ARG A 213 36.93 -5.43 -38.18
CA ARG A 213 36.49 -4.57 -39.30
C ARG A 213 37.46 -3.44 -39.63
N TYR A 214 38.19 -2.92 -38.64
CA TYR A 214 39.22 -1.91 -38.86
C TYR A 214 40.53 -2.50 -39.45
N GLU A 215 40.85 -3.77 -39.14
CA GLU A 215 41.98 -4.48 -39.78
C GLU A 215 41.78 -4.62 -41.30
N GLU A 216 40.53 -4.82 -41.75
CA GLU A 216 40.18 -4.93 -43.17
C GLU A 216 40.29 -3.60 -43.94
N SER A 217 40.35 -2.46 -43.24
CA SER A 217 40.37 -1.10 -43.86
C SER A 217 41.38 -0.18 -43.20
N GLN A 218 42.47 0.05 -43.87
CA GLN A 218 43.51 0.99 -43.36
C GLN A 218 43.00 2.41 -43.14
N VAL A 219 42.04 2.84 -43.95
CA VAL A 219 41.38 4.15 -43.80
C VAL A 219 40.47 4.17 -42.56
N GLY A 220 39.77 3.08 -42.29
CA GLY A 220 38.95 2.92 -41.09
C GLY A 220 39.74 3.05 -39.78
N PHE A 221 40.92 2.48 -39.75
CA PHE A 221 41.82 2.59 -38.59
C PHE A 221 42.26 4.06 -38.33
N VAL A 222 42.65 4.76 -39.37
CA VAL A 222 43.04 6.18 -39.27
C VAL A 222 41.87 7.03 -38.78
N LEU A 223 40.66 6.87 -39.33
CA LEU A 223 39.48 7.61 -38.87
C LEU A 223 39.13 7.31 -37.44
N ARG A 224 39.25 6.09 -36.96
CA ARG A 224 39.02 5.72 -35.58
C ARG A 224 40.05 6.39 -34.64
N THR A 225 41.30 6.43 -35.04
CA THR A 225 42.35 7.12 -34.29
C THR A 225 42.03 8.62 -34.15
N TRP A 226 41.59 9.27 -35.21
CA TRP A 226 41.15 10.70 -35.17
C TRP A 226 39.97 10.91 -34.26
N ASN A 227 38.95 10.04 -34.29
CA ASN A 227 37.78 10.11 -33.40
C ASN A 227 38.17 9.97 -31.92
N ILE A 228 39.05 9.02 -31.60
CA ILE A 228 39.55 8.84 -30.22
C ILE A 228 40.34 10.08 -29.78
N MET A 229 41.20 10.67 -30.63
CA MET A 229 41.90 11.91 -30.32
C MET A 229 40.94 13.09 -30.10
N GLN A 230 39.88 13.18 -30.87
CA GLN A 230 38.86 14.22 -30.70
C GLN A 230 38.08 14.04 -29.39
N GLU A 231 37.80 12.80 -28.99
CA GLU A 231 37.11 12.51 -27.73
C GLU A 231 37.98 12.81 -26.50
N ILE A 232 39.28 12.48 -26.59
CA ILE A 232 40.28 12.82 -25.58
C ILE A 232 40.42 14.36 -25.43
N SER A 233 40.41 15.08 -26.55
CA SER A 233 40.59 16.55 -26.51
C SER A 233 39.40 17.31 -25.88
N LYS A 234 38.23 16.68 -25.79
CA LYS A 234 37.08 17.27 -25.09
C LYS A 234 37.18 17.20 -23.57
N ASN A 235 38.00 16.31 -23.02
CA ASN A 235 38.22 16.15 -21.59
C ASN A 235 39.55 16.81 -21.19
N ALA A 236 39.53 18.09 -20.81
CA ALA A 236 40.67 18.99 -20.66
C ALA A 236 41.74 18.64 -19.59
N ASN A 237 41.72 17.44 -18.99
CA ASN A 237 42.68 17.07 -17.93
C ASN A 237 43.17 15.60 -18.05
N LEU A 238 43.41 15.11 -19.23
CA LEU A 238 43.91 13.74 -19.40
C LEU A 238 45.42 13.73 -19.69
N ILE A 239 46.23 13.14 -18.80
CA ILE A 239 47.64 12.83 -19.05
C ILE A 239 47.70 11.44 -19.72
N ILE A 240 48.09 11.39 -20.99
CA ILE A 240 48.22 10.13 -21.72
C ILE A 240 49.69 9.73 -21.66
N MET A 241 50.02 8.62 -20.97
CA MET A 241 51.29 7.94 -21.08
C MET A 241 51.23 6.98 -22.26
N VAL A 242 51.92 7.30 -23.34
CA VAL A 242 52.06 6.38 -24.47
C VAL A 242 53.31 5.53 -24.22
N PRO A 243 53.18 4.18 -24.11
CA PRO A 243 54.33 3.30 -24.01
C PRO A 243 55.12 3.33 -25.31
N THR A 244 56.45 3.58 -25.21
CA THR A 244 57.37 3.74 -26.36
C THR A 244 57.64 2.44 -27.13
N ASN A 245 57.01 1.30 -26.78
CA ASN A 245 57.25 0.01 -27.39
C ASN A 245 56.18 -0.39 -28.45
N ILE A 246 55.59 0.58 -29.16
CA ILE A 246 54.79 0.24 -30.33
C ILE A 246 55.75 0.15 -31.52
N PRO A 247 55.91 -1.07 -32.13
CA PRO A 247 56.70 -1.22 -33.31
C PRO A 247 56.13 -0.40 -34.46
N GLU A 248 56.90 0.51 -34.97
CA GLU A 248 56.74 1.27 -36.19
C GLU A 248 55.33 1.53 -36.75
N VAL A 249 54.70 2.54 -36.24
CA VAL A 249 53.87 3.40 -37.10
C VAL A 249 54.61 4.70 -37.27
N GLY A 250 55.26 4.86 -38.41
CA GLY A 250 56.11 5.99 -38.77
C GLY A 250 55.33 7.29 -38.85
N THR A 251 55.10 7.93 -37.68
CA THR A 251 54.64 9.32 -37.60
C THR A 251 54.70 9.83 -36.16
N THR A 252 55.71 9.45 -35.36
CA THR A 252 55.90 10.04 -34.01
C THR A 252 56.23 11.53 -34.03
N THR A 253 56.69 12.10 -35.13
CA THR A 253 56.96 13.51 -35.30
C THR A 253 55.70 14.38 -35.45
N GLY A 254 54.62 13.86 -36.00
CA GLY A 254 53.38 14.62 -36.18
C GLY A 254 52.58 14.84 -34.90
N VAL A 255 52.58 13.86 -33.99
CA VAL A 255 51.85 13.91 -32.73
C VAL A 255 52.52 14.84 -31.72
N ALA A 256 53.86 14.81 -31.65
CA ALA A 256 54.64 15.70 -30.78
C ALA A 256 54.52 17.17 -31.24
N ALA A 257 54.52 17.43 -32.55
CA ALA A 257 54.32 18.78 -33.11
C ALA A 257 52.89 19.35 -32.87
N ALA A 258 51.84 18.52 -32.93
CA ALA A 258 50.46 18.92 -32.64
C ALA A 258 50.27 19.23 -31.13
N MET A 259 50.95 18.54 -30.25
CA MET A 259 50.88 18.79 -28.81
C MET A 259 51.64 20.07 -28.41
N SER A 260 52.72 20.44 -29.10
CA SER A 260 53.46 21.69 -28.85
C SER A 260 52.76 22.93 -29.37
N ALA A 261 51.90 22.79 -30.39
CA ALA A 261 51.14 23.89 -30.93
C ALA A 261 49.85 24.25 -30.14
N GLY A 262 49.36 23.31 -29.33
CA GLY A 262 48.17 23.50 -28.50
C GLY A 262 48.42 24.11 -27.12
N THR A 263 49.64 24.12 -26.66
CA THR A 263 50.01 24.68 -25.34
C THR A 263 50.61 26.09 -25.47
N GLY A 264 49.77 27.02 -25.93
CA GLY A 264 50.08 28.46 -25.73
C GLY A 264 50.21 28.78 -24.24
N GLY A 265 51.46 28.79 -23.76
CA GLY A 265 51.84 29.59 -22.60
C GLY A 265 51.35 29.16 -21.22
N LEU A 266 51.64 27.94 -20.75
CA LEU A 266 51.65 27.69 -19.31
C LEU A 266 52.99 28.05 -18.71
N LYS A 267 53.11 29.29 -18.15
CA LYS A 267 54.15 29.65 -17.22
C LYS A 267 54.04 28.81 -15.96
N LEU A 268 54.99 27.92 -15.78
CA LEU A 268 55.17 27.23 -14.49
C LEU A 268 55.47 28.24 -13.39
N PRO A 269 54.82 28.18 -12.24
CA PRO A 269 55.21 29.02 -11.11
C PRO A 269 56.60 28.63 -10.60
N PRO A 270 57.42 29.55 -10.10
CA PRO A 270 58.77 29.28 -9.64
C PRO A 270 58.75 28.34 -8.44
N ASN A 271 59.56 27.29 -8.54
CA ASN A 271 59.84 26.33 -7.46
C ASN A 271 60.42 27.08 -6.24
N LYS A 272 59.58 27.27 -5.20
CA LYS A 272 60.04 27.76 -3.89
C LYS A 272 60.33 26.59 -2.97
N GLY A 273 61.61 26.37 -2.76
CA GLY A 273 62.11 25.88 -1.47
C GLY A 273 62.19 24.40 -1.32
N MET A 274 63.25 23.82 -1.87
CA MET A 274 63.91 22.68 -1.25
C MET A 274 64.51 23.16 0.07
N VAL A 275 63.93 22.79 1.19
CA VAL A 275 64.52 22.97 2.51
C VAL A 275 65.42 21.79 2.74
N ASP A 276 66.67 22.12 2.92
CA ASP A 276 67.80 21.24 3.26
C ASP A 276 67.58 20.56 4.63
N PRO A 277 67.74 19.26 4.80
CA PRO A 277 67.65 18.61 6.09
C PRO A 277 69.04 18.52 6.73
N GLY A 278 69.44 19.58 7.30
CA GLY A 278 70.69 19.65 8.09
C GLY A 278 70.65 20.79 9.04
N GLU A 279 70.33 20.55 10.30
CA GLU A 279 70.88 21.10 11.54
C GLU A 279 69.89 21.12 12.69
N ARG A 280 70.20 20.22 13.63
CA ARG A 280 69.82 20.14 15.04
C ARG A 280 68.53 19.40 15.40
#